data_c51634614807f68de5c8ef95910d57ce
#
_entry.id   c51634614807f68de5c8ef95910d57ce
#
_cell.length_a   1.000
_cell.length_b   1.000
_cell.length_c   1.000
_cell.angle_alpha   90.00
_cell.angle_beta   90.00
_cell.angle_gamma   90.00
#
_symmetry.space_group_name_H-M   'P 1'
#
loop_
_entity.id
_entity.type
_entity.pdbx_description
1 polymer ?
#
loop_
_entity_poly.entity_id
_entity_poly.type
_entity_poly.pdbx_seq_one_letter_code
_entity_poly.pdbx_strand_id
1 'polypeptide(L)' 'MQIGISAYLRNLAVRCNQIARQTGDQKVKKDLERITTELADKAQIIEDVFRVPGR' A
#
# COMPACT_ATOMS: atom_id res chain seq x y z
N MET A 1 -4.60 -1.20 20.04
CA MET A 1 -4.20 -1.74 19.06
C MET A 1 -3.77 -0.92 18.03
N GLN A 2 -2.71 -0.94 17.60
CA GLN A 2 -2.22 -0.05 16.79
C GLN A 2 -1.91 -0.52 15.48
N ILE A 3 -2.42 -1.54 15.00
CA ILE A 3 -2.11 -1.98 13.74
C ILE A 3 -2.71 -1.32 12.70
N GLY A 4 -3.58 -0.51 12.98
CA GLY A 4 -4.47 -0.03 12.00
C GLY A 4 -3.88 0.65 10.82
N ILE A 5 -2.91 1.53 11.01
CA ILE A 5 -2.46 2.33 9.88
C ILE A 5 -1.74 1.53 8.81
N SER A 6 -0.77 0.73 9.19
CA SER A 6 -0.05 -0.02 8.17
C SER A 6 -0.95 -1.05 7.51
N ALA A 7 -1.82 -1.69 8.30
CA ALA A 7 -2.75 -2.67 7.73
C ALA A 7 -3.72 -1.99 6.78
N TYR A 8 -4.17 -0.79 7.13
CA TYR A 8 -5.09 -0.04 6.29
C TYR A 8 -4.40 0.30 4.96
N LEU A 9 -3.16 0.76 5.03
CA LEU A 9 -2.44 1.10 3.81
C LEU A 9 -2.21 -0.12 2.92
N ARG A 10 -1.92 -1.26 3.53
CA ARG A 10 -1.73 -2.46 2.74
C ARG A 10 -3.03 -2.91 2.09
N ASN A 11 -4.13 -2.75 2.80
CA ASN A 11 -5.43 -3.09 2.23
C ASN A 11 -5.78 -2.16 1.06
N LEU A 12 -5.45 -0.87 1.19
CA LEU A 12 -5.67 0.04 0.08
C LEU A 12 -4.81 -0.34 -1.12
N ALA A 13 -3.57 -0.77 -0.87
CA ALA A 13 -2.69 -1.19 -1.94
C ALA A 13 -3.29 -2.38 -2.68
N VAL A 14 -3.84 -3.33 -1.96
CA VAL A 14 -4.47 -4.48 -2.56
C VAL A 14 -5.66 -4.05 -3.41
N ARG A 15 -6.47 -3.13 -2.90
CA ARG A 15 -7.62 -2.66 -3.65
C ARG A 15 -7.21 -1.92 -4.90
N CYS A 16 -6.19 -1.08 -4.82
CA CYS A 16 -5.71 -0.36 -5.98
C CYS A 16 -5.21 -1.35 -7.03
N ASN A 17 -4.53 -2.40 -6.59
CA ASN A 17 -4.02 -3.39 -7.50
C ASN A 17 -5.16 -4.15 -8.19
N GLN A 18 -6.21 -4.44 -7.45
CA GLN A 18 -7.36 -5.13 -8.01
C GLN A 18 -8.05 -4.27 -9.06
N ILE A 19 -8.19 -2.98 -8.78
CA ILE A 19 -8.81 -2.08 -9.73
C ILE A 19 -7.92 -1.95 -10.96
N ALA A 20 -6.61 -1.90 -10.76
CA ALA A 20 -5.69 -1.80 -11.89
C ALA A 20 -5.84 -3.00 -12.83
N ARG A 21 -6.10 -4.17 -12.26
CA ARG A 21 -6.25 -5.34 -13.09
C ARG A 21 -7.55 -5.33 -13.87
N GLN A 22 -8.55 -4.66 -13.35
CA GLN A 22 -9.84 -4.66 -13.97
C GLN A 22 -10.04 -3.53 -14.97
N THR A 23 -9.26 -2.47 -14.86
CA THR A 23 -9.47 -1.35 -15.73
C THR A 23 -8.90 -1.62 -17.11
N GLY A 24 -9.55 -1.12 -18.12
CA GLY A 24 -9.05 -1.24 -19.45
C GLY A 24 -8.25 -0.03 -19.89
N ASP A 25 -8.16 0.99 -19.03
CA ASP A 25 -7.47 2.19 -19.39
C ASP A 25 -6.02 2.11 -18.92
N GLN A 26 -5.10 2.12 -19.87
CA GLN A 26 -3.69 1.97 -19.56
C GLN A 26 -3.14 3.07 -18.68
N LYS A 27 -3.64 4.29 -18.86
CA LYS A 27 -3.15 5.36 -18.08
C LYS A 27 -3.57 5.21 -16.64
N VAL A 28 -4.82 4.86 -16.41
CA VAL A 28 -5.34 4.65 -15.07
C VAL A 28 -4.62 3.47 -14.44
N LYS A 29 -4.35 2.43 -15.22
CA LYS A 29 -3.68 1.26 -14.70
C LYS A 29 -2.29 1.61 -14.19
N LYS A 30 -1.54 2.41 -14.93
CA LYS A 30 -0.21 2.79 -14.52
C LYS A 30 -0.25 3.66 -13.29
N ASP A 31 -1.21 4.56 -13.20
CA ASP A 31 -1.34 5.42 -12.05
C ASP A 31 -1.66 4.59 -10.80
N LEU A 32 -2.55 3.61 -10.94
CA LEU A 32 -2.91 2.78 -9.81
C LEU A 32 -1.74 1.91 -9.36
N GLU A 33 -0.94 1.46 -10.31
CA GLU A 33 0.24 0.65 -9.96
C GLU A 33 1.23 1.48 -9.18
N ARG A 34 1.38 2.75 -9.55
CA ARG A 34 2.28 3.62 -8.84
C ARG A 34 1.76 3.86 -7.42
N ILE A 35 0.46 4.11 -7.29
CA ILE A 35 -0.14 4.34 -5.99
C ILE A 35 0.00 3.10 -5.12
N THR A 36 -0.17 1.93 -5.70
CA THR A 36 -0.02 0.68 -4.97
C THR A 36 1.39 0.58 -4.38
N THR A 37 2.38 0.90 -5.17
CA THR A 37 3.76 0.85 -4.71
C THR A 37 4.01 1.87 -3.60
N GLU A 38 3.47 3.07 -3.75
CA GLU A 38 3.65 4.10 -2.74
C GLU A 38 2.98 3.72 -1.44
N LEU A 39 1.81 3.13 -1.50
CA LEU A 39 1.12 2.72 -0.30
C LEU A 39 1.89 1.61 0.41
N ALA A 40 2.42 0.67 -0.34
CA ALA A 40 3.20 -0.40 0.25
C ALA A 40 4.47 0.14 0.91
N ASP A 41 5.12 1.10 0.26
CA ASP A 41 6.33 1.70 0.81
C ASP A 41 6.01 2.44 2.10
N LYS A 42 4.91 3.18 2.13
CA LYS A 42 4.56 3.91 3.32
C LYS A 42 4.19 2.97 4.47
N ALA A 43 3.52 1.89 4.14
CA ALA A 43 3.18 0.91 5.16
C ALA A 43 4.45 0.30 5.75
N GLN A 44 5.44 0.05 4.90
CA GLN A 44 6.69 -0.51 5.35
C GLN A 44 7.43 0.48 6.26
N ILE A 45 7.42 1.75 5.92
CA ILE A 45 8.06 2.77 6.72
C ILE A 45 7.40 2.84 8.08
N ILE A 46 6.08 2.80 8.13
CA ILE A 46 5.36 2.87 9.37
C ILE A 46 5.68 1.65 10.24
N GLU A 47 5.73 0.48 9.63
CA GLU A 47 6.04 -0.72 10.37
C GLU A 47 7.44 -0.67 10.94
N ASP A 48 8.37 -0.10 10.18
CA ASP A 48 9.74 0.01 10.63
C ASP A 48 9.87 0.98 11.79
N VAL A 49 9.10 2.07 11.74
CA VAL A 49 9.14 3.06 12.80
C VAL A 49 8.61 2.46 14.11
N PHE A 50 7.53 1.68 14.01
CA PHE A 50 6.96 1.11 15.19
C PHE A 50 7.62 -0.19 15.64
N ARG A 51 8.54 -0.71 14.86
CA ARG A 51 9.22 -1.92 15.23
C ARG A 51 10.22 -1.53 16.32
N VAL A 52 10.30 -2.31 17.35
CA VAL A 52 11.18 -2.00 18.42
C VAL A 52 12.56 -2.52 18.11
N PRO A 53 13.50 -1.64 17.88
CA PRO A 53 14.82 -2.07 17.50
C PRO A 53 15.48 -2.63 18.69
N GLY A 54 16.22 -3.38 18.65
CA GLY A 54 16.85 -3.83 19.73
C GLY A 54 16.25 -4.89 20.38
N ARG A 55 15.70 -5.09 20.29
CA ARG A 55 15.19 -5.97 20.82
C ARG A 55 15.63 -6.73 20.82
#